data_eb67f8a226b82efa28c790f2f2ab139b
#
_entry.id   eb67f8a226b82efa28c790f2f2ab139b
#
_cell.length_a   1.000
_cell.length_b   1.000
_cell.length_c   1.000
_cell.angle_alpha   90.00
_cell.angle_beta   90.00
_cell.angle_gamma   90.00
#
_symmetry.space_group_name_H-M   'P 1'
#
loop_
_entity.id
_entity.type
_entity.pdbx_description
1 polymer ?
#
loop_
_entity_poly.entity_id
_entity_poly.type
_entity_poly.pdbx_seq_one_letter_code
_entity_poly.pdbx_strand_id
1 'polypeptide(L)'
;MTRNHKEHHDRPHRHHYDAEMLSVEEARSRILSYFSELSVESTPLLGSLGQVLGEPVVAPFHVPQLTNSAMDGYAVFSSDTTGSTKNAPSVLQVTGVVAAGQIADQPLKPGTAIRIMTGAPVPENADAVVAFEDTDELERGETVKSRRYCSYTY
;
A
#
# COMPACT_ATOMS: atom_id res chain seq x y z
N MET A 1 -4.33 -25.86 -84.73
CA MET A 1 -4.47 -25.87 -83.25
C MET A 1 -3.43 -24.90 -82.65
N THR A 2 -3.82 -23.67 -82.45
CA THR A 2 -2.97 -22.59 -81.97
C THR A 2 -3.40 -22.24 -80.51
N ARG A 3 -2.53 -22.50 -79.60
CA ARG A 3 -2.75 -22.13 -78.15
C ARG A 3 -2.40 -20.64 -77.92
N ASN A 4 -3.41 -19.88 -77.58
CA ASN A 4 -3.25 -18.51 -77.11
C ASN A 4 -2.66 -18.51 -75.71
N HIS A 5 -1.47 -17.95 -75.59
CA HIS A 5 -0.88 -17.57 -74.25
C HIS A 5 -1.49 -16.24 -73.88
N LYS A 6 -2.21 -16.22 -72.76
CA LYS A 6 -2.60 -15.01 -72.08
C LYS A 6 -1.41 -14.49 -71.31
N GLU A 7 -0.90 -13.35 -71.71
CA GLU A 7 0.09 -12.58 -70.90
C GLU A 7 -0.58 -12.03 -69.63
N HIS A 8 -0.10 -12.49 -68.47
CA HIS A 8 -0.40 -11.88 -67.24
C HIS A 8 0.38 -10.57 -67.15
N HIS A 9 -0.31 -9.44 -67.24
CA HIS A 9 0.22 -8.13 -66.87
C HIS A 9 0.40 -8.10 -65.36
N ASP A 10 1.63 -8.31 -64.92
CA ASP A 10 2.12 -8.03 -63.58
C ASP A 10 2.13 -6.51 -63.43
N ARG A 11 1.11 -5.95 -62.78
CA ARG A 11 1.08 -4.53 -62.42
C ARG A 11 1.90 -4.39 -61.14
N PRO A 12 3.02 -3.67 -61.17
CA PRO A 12 3.71 -3.37 -59.92
C PRO A 12 2.81 -2.46 -59.06
N HIS A 13 2.35 -2.97 -57.94
CA HIS A 13 1.77 -2.15 -56.89
C HIS A 13 2.85 -1.19 -56.37
N ARG A 14 3.07 -0.08 -57.05
CA ARG A 14 3.82 1.07 -56.49
C ARG A 14 2.96 1.68 -55.39
N HIS A 15 3.19 1.25 -54.19
CA HIS A 15 2.82 2.06 -53.04
C HIS A 15 3.75 3.29 -53.05
N HIS A 16 3.28 4.40 -53.60
CA HIS A 16 3.89 5.70 -53.40
C HIS A 16 3.71 6.09 -51.92
N TYR A 17 4.64 5.67 -51.08
CA TYR A 17 4.82 6.26 -49.75
C TYR A 17 5.76 7.46 -49.86
N ASP A 18 5.37 8.47 -50.64
CA ASP A 18 6.06 9.76 -50.70
C ASP A 18 5.45 10.80 -49.75
N ALA A 19 4.68 10.36 -48.75
CA ALA A 19 4.35 11.19 -47.62
C ALA A 19 5.49 11.06 -46.59
N GLU A 20 6.04 12.16 -46.12
CA GLU A 20 6.96 12.18 -44.98
C GLU A 20 6.31 11.35 -43.86
N MET A 21 6.94 10.22 -43.51
CA MET A 21 6.43 9.37 -42.43
C MET A 21 6.54 10.15 -41.14
N LEU A 22 5.42 10.29 -40.44
CA LEU A 22 5.39 10.92 -39.14
C LEU A 22 6.08 10.02 -38.11
N SER A 23 6.75 10.62 -37.13
CA SER A 23 7.15 9.89 -35.92
C SER A 23 5.91 9.38 -35.18
N VAL A 24 6.07 8.36 -34.34
CA VAL A 24 4.97 7.83 -33.51
C VAL A 24 4.40 8.93 -32.61
N GLU A 25 5.26 9.76 -32.04
CA GLU A 25 4.92 10.90 -31.16
C GLU A 25 4.10 11.95 -31.92
N GLU A 26 4.50 12.27 -33.15
CA GLU A 26 3.81 13.24 -33.97
C GLU A 26 2.45 12.72 -34.45
N ALA A 27 2.39 11.44 -34.87
CA ALA A 27 1.14 10.80 -35.25
C ALA A 27 0.17 10.75 -34.06
N ARG A 28 0.65 10.37 -32.87
CA ARG A 28 -0.12 10.39 -31.62
C ARG A 28 -0.65 11.78 -31.29
N SER A 29 0.22 12.79 -31.36
CA SER A 29 -0.17 14.18 -31.08
C SER A 29 -1.28 14.65 -32.03
N ARG A 30 -1.13 14.36 -33.34
CA ARG A 30 -2.15 14.72 -34.34
C ARG A 30 -3.47 14.00 -34.08
N ILE A 31 -3.44 12.71 -33.81
CA ILE A 31 -4.66 11.95 -33.51
C ILE A 31 -5.36 12.54 -32.28
N LEU A 32 -4.62 12.74 -31.17
CA LEU A 32 -5.20 13.23 -29.94
C LEU A 32 -5.73 14.68 -30.06
N SER A 33 -5.19 15.49 -30.96
CA SER A 33 -5.71 16.85 -31.20
C SER A 33 -7.13 16.93 -31.76
N TYR A 34 -7.65 15.82 -32.30
CA TYR A 34 -9.04 15.74 -32.76
C TYR A 34 -10.03 15.31 -31.68
N PHE A 35 -9.54 14.94 -30.49
CA PHE A 35 -10.38 14.49 -29.40
C PHE A 35 -10.27 15.49 -28.23
N SER A 36 -11.39 15.76 -27.61
CA SER A 36 -11.46 16.48 -26.34
C SER A 36 -11.90 15.54 -25.25
N GLU A 37 -11.58 15.88 -24.00
CA GLU A 37 -12.11 15.16 -22.85
C GLU A 37 -13.64 15.20 -22.86
N LEU A 38 -14.25 14.08 -22.48
CA LEU A 38 -15.71 14.01 -22.31
C LEU A 38 -16.11 14.79 -21.07
N SER A 39 -17.35 15.30 -21.07
CA SER A 39 -17.90 15.94 -19.88
C SER A 39 -18.09 14.94 -18.75
N VAL A 40 -17.81 15.38 -17.53
CA VAL A 40 -18.07 14.59 -16.32
C VAL A 40 -19.57 14.48 -16.08
N GLU A 41 -20.04 13.29 -15.73
CA GLU A 41 -21.44 13.03 -15.37
C GLU A 41 -21.51 12.29 -14.03
N SER A 42 -22.64 12.42 -13.34
CA SER A 42 -22.91 11.69 -12.11
C SER A 42 -23.57 10.36 -12.41
N THR A 43 -22.91 9.26 -12.06
CA THR A 43 -23.40 7.89 -12.29
C THR A 43 -23.60 7.17 -10.95
N PRO A 44 -24.71 6.43 -10.75
CA PRO A 44 -24.86 5.56 -9.59
C PRO A 44 -23.71 4.58 -9.47
N LEU A 45 -23.20 4.34 -8.24
CA LEU A 45 -22.03 3.52 -7.97
C LEU A 45 -22.06 2.14 -8.65
N LEU A 46 -23.19 1.46 -8.59
CA LEU A 46 -23.33 0.12 -9.21
C LEU A 46 -23.34 0.16 -10.74
N GLY A 47 -23.58 1.32 -11.35
CA GLY A 47 -23.52 1.53 -12.81
C GLY A 47 -22.17 2.06 -13.29
N SER A 48 -21.24 2.38 -12.41
CA SER A 48 -19.96 3.02 -12.76
C SER A 48 -18.85 2.03 -13.15
N LEU A 49 -19.11 0.72 -13.10
CA LEU A 49 -18.13 -0.29 -13.47
C LEU A 49 -17.65 -0.08 -14.92
N GLY A 50 -16.35 0.06 -15.09
CA GLY A 50 -15.72 0.29 -16.40
C GLY A 50 -15.64 1.77 -16.82
N GLN A 51 -16.17 2.70 -16.03
CA GLN A 51 -16.03 4.13 -16.27
C GLN A 51 -14.72 4.67 -15.66
N VAL A 52 -14.29 5.83 -16.15
CA VAL A 52 -13.12 6.54 -15.65
C VAL A 52 -13.60 7.65 -14.70
N LEU A 53 -12.94 7.78 -13.54
CA LEU A 53 -13.24 8.87 -12.61
C LEU A 53 -12.96 10.23 -13.26
N GLY A 54 -13.95 11.11 -13.27
CA GLY A 54 -13.79 12.48 -13.73
C GLY A 54 -13.16 13.41 -12.70
N GLU A 55 -13.23 13.02 -11.42
CA GLU A 55 -12.66 13.76 -10.29
C GLU A 55 -11.97 12.83 -9.31
N PRO A 56 -10.89 13.27 -8.63
CA PRO A 56 -10.28 12.49 -7.56
C PRO A 56 -11.29 12.21 -6.43
N VAL A 57 -11.34 10.97 -5.96
CA VAL A 57 -12.09 10.63 -4.75
C VAL A 57 -11.18 10.79 -3.54
N VAL A 58 -11.54 11.72 -2.66
CA VAL A 58 -10.79 12.00 -1.44
C VAL A 58 -11.59 11.49 -0.24
N ALA A 59 -10.98 10.67 0.61
CA ALA A 59 -11.61 10.22 1.84
C ALA A 59 -11.82 11.40 2.78
N PRO A 60 -13.05 11.59 3.34
CA PRO A 60 -13.34 12.70 4.25
C PRO A 60 -12.75 12.51 5.66
N PHE A 61 -12.16 11.36 5.95
CA PHE A 61 -11.52 11.01 7.23
C PHE A 61 -10.38 10.03 6.98
N HIS A 62 -9.52 9.86 7.97
CA HIS A 62 -8.42 8.89 7.90
C HIS A 62 -8.96 7.45 7.81
N VAL A 63 -8.31 6.61 6.98
CA VAL A 63 -8.61 5.18 6.85
C VAL A 63 -7.28 4.41 7.03
N PRO A 64 -7.10 3.74 8.16
CA PRO A 64 -7.98 3.60 9.33
C PRO A 64 -8.16 4.91 10.11
N GLN A 65 -9.24 5.01 10.91
CA GLN A 65 -9.52 6.21 11.73
C GLN A 65 -8.53 6.39 12.90
N LEU A 66 -7.97 5.30 13.38
CA LEU A 66 -6.95 5.27 14.43
C LEU A 66 -5.68 4.64 13.88
N THR A 67 -4.55 5.00 14.43
CA THR A 67 -3.29 4.30 14.19
C THR A 67 -3.39 2.90 14.76
N ASN A 68 -3.33 1.89 13.89
CA ASN A 68 -3.48 0.48 14.28
C ASN A 68 -2.16 -0.26 14.16
N SER A 69 -1.97 -1.28 15.01
CA SER A 69 -0.81 -2.16 14.89
C SER A 69 -0.87 -2.98 13.60
N ALA A 70 0.25 -3.00 12.87
CA ALA A 70 0.42 -3.83 11.68
C ALA A 70 0.81 -5.29 12.02
N MET A 71 1.10 -5.59 13.30
CA MET A 71 1.61 -6.89 13.75
C MET A 71 1.12 -7.22 15.16
N ASP A 72 1.17 -8.50 15.49
CA ASP A 72 1.01 -8.98 16.85
C ASP A 72 2.32 -8.73 17.62
N GLY A 73 2.21 -8.16 18.82
CA GLY A 73 3.41 -7.74 19.54
C GLY A 73 3.12 -7.04 20.86
N TYR A 74 4.04 -6.17 21.22
CA TYR A 74 3.97 -5.33 22.42
C TYR A 74 4.16 -3.87 22.04
N ALA A 75 3.16 -3.05 22.34
CA ALA A 75 3.26 -1.59 22.25
C ALA A 75 4.16 -1.08 23.38
N VAL A 76 5.15 -0.27 23.03
CA VAL A 76 6.21 0.19 23.92
C VAL A 76 6.58 1.64 23.61
N PHE A 77 7.36 2.27 24.49
CA PHE A 77 8.19 3.40 24.09
C PHE A 77 9.44 2.87 23.37
N SER A 78 9.75 3.38 22.20
CA SER A 78 10.96 3.00 21.45
C SER A 78 12.23 3.22 22.28
N SER A 79 12.26 4.28 23.09
CA SER A 79 13.35 4.60 24.02
C SER A 79 13.64 3.50 25.03
N ASP A 80 12.61 2.76 25.48
CA ASP A 80 12.74 1.70 26.48
C ASP A 80 13.41 0.44 25.91
N THR A 81 13.46 0.31 24.58
CA THR A 81 14.11 -0.79 23.88
C THR A 81 15.48 -0.42 23.31
N THR A 82 15.95 0.81 23.55
CA THR A 82 17.24 1.28 23.05
C THR A 82 18.39 0.39 23.53
N GLY A 83 19.18 -0.12 22.57
CA GLY A 83 20.31 -1.01 22.87
C GLY A 83 19.93 -2.46 23.16
N SER A 84 18.66 -2.84 23.05
CA SER A 84 18.21 -4.22 23.24
C SER A 84 18.85 -5.16 22.22
N THR A 85 19.33 -6.30 22.72
CA THR A 85 19.88 -7.40 21.90
C THR A 85 19.45 -8.73 22.50
N LYS A 86 19.67 -9.83 21.77
CA LYS A 86 19.43 -11.19 22.30
C LYS A 86 20.20 -11.48 23.59
N ASN A 87 21.41 -10.92 23.73
CA ASN A 87 22.26 -11.17 24.89
C ASN A 87 22.04 -10.16 26.03
N ALA A 88 21.43 -9.02 25.72
CA ALA A 88 21.10 -7.97 26.67
C ALA A 88 19.70 -7.42 26.34
N PRO A 89 18.63 -8.18 26.61
CA PRO A 89 17.27 -7.74 26.32
C PRO A 89 16.81 -6.67 27.30
N SER A 90 15.99 -5.71 26.83
CA SER A 90 15.23 -4.85 27.73
C SER A 90 14.07 -5.62 28.33
N VAL A 91 13.84 -5.44 29.63
CA VAL A 91 12.74 -6.10 30.35
C VAL A 91 11.69 -5.05 30.69
N LEU A 92 10.46 -5.27 30.20
CA LEU A 92 9.33 -4.37 30.38
C LEU A 92 8.18 -5.08 31.10
N GLN A 93 7.48 -4.36 31.98
CA GLN A 93 6.32 -4.89 32.69
C GLN A 93 5.10 -4.86 31.74
N VAL A 94 4.41 -5.98 31.59
CA VAL A 94 3.17 -6.06 30.79
C VAL A 94 2.01 -5.55 31.65
N THR A 95 1.36 -4.47 31.22
CA THR A 95 0.29 -3.81 31.99
C THR A 95 -1.10 -3.97 31.40
N GLY A 96 -1.21 -4.59 30.21
CA GLY A 96 -2.50 -4.80 29.56
C GLY A 96 -2.40 -5.57 28.28
N VAL A 97 -3.57 -5.83 27.70
CA VAL A 97 -3.74 -6.51 26.39
C VAL A 97 -4.80 -5.74 25.61
N VAL A 98 -4.53 -5.47 24.34
CA VAL A 98 -5.47 -4.82 23.42
C VAL A 98 -5.65 -5.70 22.19
N ALA A 99 -6.86 -6.21 21.99
CA ALA A 99 -7.26 -6.94 20.80
C ALA A 99 -7.88 -6.01 19.75
N ALA A 100 -8.01 -6.49 18.50
CA ALA A 100 -8.70 -5.76 17.46
C ALA A 100 -10.12 -5.35 17.89
N GLY A 101 -10.48 -4.11 17.68
CA GLY A 101 -11.78 -3.55 18.10
C GLY A 101 -11.86 -3.14 19.57
N GLN A 102 -10.78 -3.27 20.34
CA GLN A 102 -10.67 -2.78 21.72
C GLN A 102 -9.76 -1.55 21.77
N ILE A 103 -9.90 -0.75 22.81
CA ILE A 103 -9.03 0.38 23.13
C ILE A 103 -8.33 0.07 24.46
N ALA A 104 -7.08 0.49 24.61
CA ALA A 104 -6.35 0.32 25.86
C ALA A 104 -7.05 1.05 27.00
N ASP A 105 -7.21 0.39 28.15
CA ASP A 105 -7.84 0.98 29.34
C ASP A 105 -7.00 2.11 29.96
N GLN A 106 -5.69 2.10 29.70
CA GLN A 106 -4.74 3.06 30.24
C GLN A 106 -3.68 3.42 29.20
N PRO A 107 -3.16 4.66 29.23
CA PRO A 107 -2.02 5.04 28.40
C PRO A 107 -0.77 4.25 28.81
N LEU A 108 0.12 4.04 27.87
CA LEU A 108 1.42 3.41 28.12
C LEU A 108 2.27 4.30 29.06
N LYS A 109 3.03 3.66 29.95
CA LYS A 109 3.97 4.31 30.87
C LYS A 109 5.42 3.88 30.56
N PRO A 110 6.42 4.71 30.83
CA PRO A 110 7.82 4.31 30.69
C PRO A 110 8.12 3.02 31.46
N GLY A 111 8.94 2.13 30.89
CA GLY A 111 9.29 0.84 31.47
C GLY A 111 8.18 -0.22 31.40
N THR A 112 7.06 0.09 30.74
CA THR A 112 5.94 -0.86 30.58
C THR A 112 5.70 -1.22 29.13
N ALA A 113 4.94 -2.30 28.92
CA ALA A 113 4.47 -2.75 27.62
C ALA A 113 2.99 -3.10 27.68
N ILE A 114 2.28 -2.92 26.57
CA ILE A 114 0.90 -3.40 26.40
C ILE A 114 0.90 -4.38 25.25
N ARG A 115 0.47 -5.61 25.53
CA ARG A 115 0.32 -6.64 24.50
C ARG A 115 -0.74 -6.20 23.49
N ILE A 116 -0.41 -6.20 22.20
CA ILE A 116 -1.28 -5.69 21.14
C ILE A 116 -1.39 -6.68 19.99
N MET A 117 -2.58 -6.79 19.44
CA MET A 117 -2.84 -7.65 18.29
C MET A 117 -2.96 -6.83 17.01
N THR A 118 -2.68 -7.46 15.87
CA THR A 118 -2.85 -6.88 14.55
C THR A 118 -4.23 -6.24 14.39
N GLY A 119 -4.28 -5.02 13.89
CA GLY A 119 -5.52 -4.25 13.70
C GLY A 119 -6.05 -3.57 14.97
N ALA A 120 -5.44 -3.82 16.14
CA ALA A 120 -5.79 -3.10 17.36
C ALA A 120 -5.24 -1.66 17.33
N PRO A 121 -5.99 -0.68 17.87
CA PRO A 121 -5.49 0.68 18.01
C PRO A 121 -4.25 0.72 18.92
N VAL A 122 -3.24 1.45 18.46
CA VAL A 122 -2.02 1.68 19.26
C VAL A 122 -2.38 2.47 20.51
N PRO A 123 -1.99 2.01 21.72
CA PRO A 123 -2.26 2.71 22.96
C PRO A 123 -1.67 4.13 22.97
N GLU A 124 -2.34 5.03 23.65
CA GLU A 124 -1.82 6.39 23.86
C GLU A 124 -0.40 6.35 24.47
N ASN A 125 0.47 7.22 23.98
CA ASN A 125 1.89 7.34 24.31
C ASN A 125 2.80 6.22 23.75
N ALA A 126 2.29 5.15 23.18
CA ALA A 126 3.13 4.19 22.49
C ALA A 126 3.60 4.80 21.16
N ASP A 127 4.87 4.64 20.85
CA ASP A 127 5.48 5.10 19.60
C ASP A 127 6.10 3.95 18.78
N ALA A 128 6.05 2.72 19.31
CA ALA A 128 6.56 1.54 18.63
C ALA A 128 5.79 0.26 19.04
N VAL A 129 5.84 -0.76 18.17
CA VAL A 129 5.43 -2.12 18.49
C VAL A 129 6.60 -3.07 18.24
N VAL A 130 6.95 -3.86 19.25
CA VAL A 130 7.92 -4.96 19.13
C VAL A 130 7.15 -6.23 18.79
N ALA A 131 7.49 -6.88 17.68
CA ALA A 131 6.84 -8.11 17.26
C ALA A 131 7.09 -9.26 18.26
N PHE A 132 6.14 -10.20 18.38
CA PHE A 132 6.30 -11.36 19.27
C PHE A 132 7.56 -12.15 18.98
N GLU A 133 7.98 -12.28 17.73
CA GLU A 133 9.18 -12.99 17.30
C GLU A 133 10.48 -12.38 17.83
N ASP A 134 10.43 -11.10 18.17
CA ASP A 134 11.57 -10.37 18.73
C ASP A 134 11.53 -10.30 20.27
N THR A 135 10.68 -11.10 20.91
CA THR A 135 10.49 -11.17 22.36
C THR A 135 10.62 -12.60 22.89
N ASP A 136 10.33 -12.78 24.16
CA ASP A 136 10.17 -14.07 24.84
C ASP A 136 8.68 -14.44 25.00
N GLU A 137 7.83 -14.09 24.04
CA GLU A 137 6.37 -14.33 24.05
C GLU A 137 5.96 -15.74 24.46
N LEU A 138 6.76 -16.76 24.13
CA LEU A 138 6.50 -18.17 24.50
C LEU A 138 6.55 -18.42 26.00
N GLU A 139 7.24 -17.54 26.76
CA GLU A 139 7.40 -17.62 28.22
C GLU A 139 6.44 -16.67 28.95
N ARG A 140 5.25 -16.40 28.37
CA ARG A 140 4.29 -15.40 28.85
C ARG A 140 4.24 -15.26 30.35
N GLY A 141 4.43 -14.01 30.83
CA GLY A 141 4.41 -13.66 32.25
C GLY A 141 3.99 -12.20 32.45
N GLU A 142 4.23 -11.71 33.68
CA GLU A 142 4.00 -10.31 34.03
C GLU A 142 4.99 -9.35 33.34
N THR A 143 6.06 -9.87 32.78
CA THR A 143 7.10 -9.11 32.07
C THR A 143 7.35 -9.70 30.70
N VAL A 144 7.82 -8.86 29.76
CA VAL A 144 8.31 -9.24 28.45
C VAL A 144 9.75 -8.80 28.28
N LYS A 145 10.57 -9.64 27.67
CA LYS A 145 11.96 -9.33 27.30
C LYS A 145 12.01 -8.98 25.82
N SER A 146 12.21 -7.71 25.49
CA SER A 146 12.48 -7.29 24.13
C SER A 146 13.92 -7.60 23.76
N ARG A 147 14.12 -8.34 22.65
CA ARG A 147 15.41 -8.80 22.14
C ARG A 147 15.93 -7.93 20.99
N ARG A 148 15.17 -6.90 20.61
CA ARG A 148 15.50 -6.02 19.49
C ARG A 148 15.11 -4.57 19.81
N TYR A 149 15.92 -3.63 19.35
CA TYR A 149 15.52 -2.23 19.29
C TYR A 149 14.46 -2.04 18.21
N CYS A 150 13.35 -1.44 18.55
CA CYS A 150 12.31 -1.09 17.62
C CYS A 150 12.53 0.34 17.11
N SER A 151 12.87 0.49 15.83
CA SER A 151 13.04 1.78 15.16
C SER A 151 11.81 2.21 14.36
N TYR A 152 10.71 1.45 14.42
CA TYR A 152 9.50 1.81 13.71
C TYR A 152 8.65 2.75 14.56
N THR A 153 8.74 4.04 14.23
CA THR A 153 7.80 5.07 14.62
C THR A 153 6.64 5.07 13.64
N TYR A 154 5.41 5.19 14.14
CA TYR A 154 4.21 5.35 13.31
C TYR A 154 4.08 6.79 12.79
#